data_969b135c8fc3df7ca5c7328bf469a6f9
#
_entry.id   969b135c8fc3df7ca5c7328bf469a6f9
#
_cell.length_a   1.000
_cell.length_b   1.000
_cell.length_c   1.000
_cell.angle_alpha   90.00
_cell.angle_beta   90.00
_cell.angle_gamma   90.00
#
_symmetry.space_group_name_H-M   'P 1'
#
loop_
_entity.id
_entity.type
_entity.pdbx_description
1 polymer ?
#
loop_
_entity_poly.entity_id
_entity_poly.type
_entity_poly.pdbx_seq_one_letter_code
_entity_poly.pdbx_strand_id
1 'polypeptide(L)'
;MHSMDDFLTNLASLCDLDHDIDSILGMEEINSEEITHLVDKREQILLTLISTIEQHQEFAELQEWQMAVQRTQLTITLMQKKTAELGHHLQKYRYGNKSVQQYKKFL
;
A
#
# COMPACT_ATOMS: atom_id res chain seq x y z
N MET A 1 -2.28 15.96 21.62
CA MET A 1 -1.68 14.79 21.02
C MET A 1 -2.69 14.04 20.18
N HIS A 2 -2.34 13.79 18.94
CA HIS A 2 -3.33 13.41 17.96
C HIS A 2 -2.92 12.17 17.18
N SER A 3 -2.34 11.17 17.89
CA SER A 3 -1.87 9.94 17.26
C SER A 3 -2.97 9.22 16.47
N MET A 4 -4.18 9.17 17.04
CA MET A 4 -5.32 8.56 16.35
C MET A 4 -5.72 9.37 15.12
N ASP A 5 -5.77 10.70 15.24
CA ASP A 5 -6.12 11.57 14.11
C ASP A 5 -5.08 11.45 13.00
N ASP A 6 -3.80 11.44 13.34
CA ASP A 6 -2.71 11.27 12.38
C ASP A 6 -2.79 9.91 11.71
N PHE A 7 -3.08 8.87 12.49
CA PHE A 7 -3.23 7.51 11.98
C PHE A 7 -4.37 7.44 10.95
N LEU A 8 -5.53 7.99 11.29
CA LEU A 8 -6.69 8.00 10.39
C LEU A 8 -6.45 8.84 9.14
N THR A 9 -5.76 9.97 9.28
CA THR A 9 -5.37 10.81 8.14
C THR A 9 -4.45 10.05 7.19
N ASN A 10 -3.47 9.34 7.73
CA ASN A 10 -2.57 8.52 6.93
C ASN A 10 -3.30 7.36 6.25
N LEU A 11 -4.28 6.76 6.93
CA LEU A 11 -5.11 5.72 6.31
C LEU A 11 -5.92 6.27 5.14
N ALA A 12 -6.47 7.48 5.26
CA ALA A 12 -7.20 8.12 4.16
C ALA A 12 -6.27 8.38 2.98
N SER A 13 -5.06 8.87 3.24
CA SER A 13 -4.05 9.08 2.18
C SER A 13 -3.67 7.78 1.51
N LEU A 14 -3.51 6.71 2.27
CA LEU A 14 -3.22 5.38 1.73
C LEU A 14 -4.35 4.91 0.81
N CYS A 15 -5.59 5.11 1.22
CA CYS A 15 -6.75 4.77 0.42
C CYS A 15 -6.75 5.50 -0.92
N ASP A 16 -6.47 6.80 -0.91
CA ASP A 16 -6.41 7.60 -2.14
C ASP A 16 -5.31 7.11 -3.06
N LEU A 17 -4.13 6.80 -2.51
CA LEU A 17 -3.03 6.26 -3.30
C LEU A 17 -3.37 4.89 -3.89
N ASP A 18 -4.05 4.03 -3.13
CA ASP A 18 -4.48 2.72 -3.61
C ASP A 18 -5.46 2.86 -4.78
N HIS A 19 -6.40 3.81 -4.70
CA HIS A 19 -7.32 4.09 -5.81
C HIS A 19 -6.58 4.56 -7.05
N ASP A 20 -5.59 5.45 -6.89
CA ASP A 20 -4.81 5.94 -8.01
C ASP A 20 -3.99 4.82 -8.65
N ILE A 21 -3.36 3.98 -7.83
CA ILE A 21 -2.59 2.83 -8.31
C ILE A 21 -3.50 1.86 -9.06
N ASP A 22 -4.64 1.53 -8.50
CA ASP A 22 -5.59 0.60 -9.12
C ASP A 22 -6.08 1.14 -10.47
N SER A 23 -6.34 2.45 -10.55
CA SER A 23 -6.73 3.10 -11.81
C SER A 23 -5.65 2.95 -12.88
N ILE A 24 -4.38 3.18 -12.50
CA ILE A 24 -3.26 3.08 -13.44
C ILE A 24 -3.07 1.63 -13.88
N LEU A 25 -3.18 0.68 -12.95
CA LEU A 25 -3.04 -0.75 -13.27
C LEU A 25 -4.13 -1.25 -14.20
N GLY A 26 -5.28 -0.57 -14.26
CA GLY A 26 -6.37 -0.89 -15.17
C GLY A 26 -6.21 -0.33 -16.58
N MET A 27 -5.20 0.50 -16.82
CA MET A 27 -4.95 1.09 -18.14
C MET A 27 -4.21 0.12 -19.05
N GLU A 28 -4.39 0.26 -20.35
CA GLU A 28 -3.66 -0.56 -21.33
C GLU A 28 -2.18 -0.24 -21.33
N GLU A 29 -1.85 1.04 -21.24
CA GLU A 29 -0.47 1.51 -21.16
C GLU A 29 -0.20 2.08 -19.78
N ILE A 30 0.86 1.60 -19.13
CA ILE A 30 1.22 2.02 -17.78
C ILE A 30 2.46 2.89 -17.86
N ASN A 31 2.37 4.10 -17.27
CA ASN A 31 3.52 4.97 -17.09
C ASN A 31 4.30 4.48 -15.88
N SER A 32 5.48 3.90 -16.13
CA SER A 32 6.32 3.30 -15.08
C SER A 32 6.77 4.32 -14.04
N GLU A 33 7.06 5.55 -14.46
CA GLU A 33 7.50 6.59 -13.54
C GLU A 33 6.38 7.01 -12.61
N GLU A 34 5.17 7.15 -13.14
CA GLU A 34 4.01 7.54 -12.36
C GLU A 34 3.67 6.48 -11.31
N ILE A 35 3.61 5.21 -11.71
CA ILE A 35 3.29 4.15 -10.77
C ILE A 35 4.40 3.98 -9.74
N THR A 36 5.65 4.13 -10.13
CA THR A 36 6.78 4.10 -9.21
C THR A 36 6.63 5.17 -8.13
N HIS A 37 6.29 6.38 -8.54
CA HIS A 37 6.11 7.50 -7.62
C HIS A 37 4.99 7.22 -6.60
N LEU A 38 3.87 6.71 -7.08
CA LEU A 38 2.72 6.39 -6.23
C LEU A 38 3.04 5.26 -5.25
N VAL A 39 3.71 4.22 -5.72
CA VAL A 39 4.10 3.09 -4.90
C VAL A 39 5.10 3.51 -3.83
N ASP A 40 6.06 4.36 -4.18
CA ASP A 40 7.04 4.88 -3.21
C ASP A 40 6.37 5.71 -2.12
N LYS A 41 5.42 6.56 -2.50
CA LYS A 41 4.63 7.34 -1.52
C LYS A 41 3.83 6.41 -0.61
N ARG A 42 3.18 5.43 -1.20
CA ARG A 42 2.39 4.45 -0.46
C ARG A 42 3.25 3.72 0.55
N GLU A 43 4.44 3.32 0.15
CA GLU A 43 5.37 2.62 1.03
C GLU A 43 5.75 3.47 2.23
N GLN A 44 6.04 4.75 2.03
CA GLN A 44 6.37 5.66 3.11
C GLN A 44 5.22 5.80 4.11
N ILE A 45 4.01 5.98 3.62
CA ILE A 45 2.83 6.09 4.47
C ILE A 45 2.61 4.78 5.23
N LEU A 46 2.76 3.66 4.56
CA LEU A 46 2.57 2.35 5.17
C LEU A 46 3.58 2.10 6.29
N LEU A 47 4.83 2.46 6.09
CA LEU A 47 5.85 2.34 7.13
C LEU A 47 5.52 3.20 8.35
N THR A 48 5.00 4.40 8.13
CA THR A 48 4.55 5.27 9.21
C THR A 48 3.39 4.64 9.97
N LEU A 49 2.43 4.06 9.26
CA LEU A 49 1.28 3.38 9.89
C LEU A 49 1.74 2.18 10.71
N ILE A 50 2.62 1.36 10.18
CA ILE A 50 3.15 0.19 10.87
C ILE A 50 3.89 0.62 12.14
N SER A 51 4.71 1.66 12.06
CA SER A 51 5.42 2.21 13.20
C SER A 51 4.45 2.68 14.29
N THR A 52 3.36 3.33 13.89
CA THR A 52 2.34 3.78 14.83
C THR A 52 1.68 2.59 15.52
N ILE A 53 1.37 1.53 14.79
CA ILE A 53 0.75 0.33 15.37
C ILE A 53 1.71 -0.36 16.34
N GLU A 54 2.99 -0.37 16.06
CA GLU A 54 3.98 -0.94 16.98
C GLU A 54 3.98 -0.22 18.34
N GLN A 55 3.68 1.07 18.34
CA GLN A 55 3.58 1.89 19.55
C GLN A 55 2.19 1.84 20.17
N HIS A 56 1.16 1.64 19.38
CA HIS A 56 -0.24 1.66 19.79
C HIS A 56 -0.95 0.45 19.19
N GLN A 57 -0.74 -0.73 19.76
CA GLN A 57 -1.22 -1.99 19.18
C GLN A 57 -2.74 -2.05 19.05
N GLU A 58 -3.46 -1.29 19.87
CA GLU A 58 -4.92 -1.20 19.79
C GLU A 58 -5.41 -0.67 18.44
N PHE A 59 -4.59 0.09 17.71
CA PHE A 59 -4.97 0.61 16.40
C PHE A 59 -5.10 -0.49 15.36
N ALA A 60 -4.46 -1.63 15.56
CA ALA A 60 -4.59 -2.77 14.64
C ALA A 60 -6.01 -3.36 14.64
N GLU A 61 -6.80 -3.08 15.66
CA GLU A 61 -8.17 -3.57 15.77
C GLU A 61 -9.19 -2.65 15.10
N LEU A 62 -8.78 -1.45 14.68
CA LEU A 62 -9.67 -0.51 14.01
C LEU A 62 -10.15 -1.08 12.68
N GLN A 63 -11.44 -0.90 12.41
CA GLN A 63 -12.04 -1.34 11.15
C GLN A 63 -11.33 -0.70 9.95
N GLU A 64 -10.99 0.58 10.06
CA GLU A 64 -10.29 1.31 9.01
C GLU A 64 -8.95 0.68 8.67
N TRP A 65 -8.20 0.22 9.68
CA TRP A 65 -6.94 -0.49 9.46
C TRP A 65 -7.18 -1.84 8.79
N GLN A 66 -8.16 -2.60 9.25
CA GLN A 66 -8.48 -3.90 8.68
C GLN A 66 -8.94 -3.79 7.22
N MET A 67 -9.70 -2.75 6.90
CA MET A 67 -10.07 -2.47 5.51
C MET A 67 -8.86 -2.11 4.67
N ALA A 68 -7.92 -1.35 5.22
CA ALA A 68 -6.67 -1.03 4.53
C ALA A 68 -5.84 -2.28 4.27
N VAL A 69 -5.80 -3.22 5.20
CA VAL A 69 -5.13 -4.53 5.02
C VAL A 69 -5.75 -5.26 3.84
N GLN A 70 -7.07 -5.33 3.77
CA GLN A 70 -7.76 -6.02 2.68
C GLN A 70 -7.47 -5.36 1.34
N ARG A 71 -7.52 -4.01 1.27
CA ARG A 71 -7.19 -3.28 0.04
C ARG A 71 -5.75 -3.55 -0.38
N THR A 72 -4.83 -3.61 0.57
CA THR A 72 -3.43 -3.88 0.27
C THR A 72 -3.26 -5.25 -0.38
N GLN A 73 -3.97 -6.26 0.09
CA GLN A 73 -3.93 -7.59 -0.54
C GLN A 73 -4.39 -7.53 -1.99
N LEU A 74 -5.49 -6.79 -2.25
CA LEU A 74 -6.00 -6.63 -3.62
C LEU A 74 -5.02 -5.88 -4.50
N THR A 75 -4.43 -4.80 -4.00
CA THR A 75 -3.46 -4.01 -4.76
C THR A 75 -2.21 -4.82 -5.08
N ILE A 76 -1.71 -5.60 -4.12
CA ILE A 76 -0.56 -6.49 -4.33
C ILE A 76 -0.88 -7.52 -5.42
N THR A 77 -2.07 -8.13 -5.35
CA THR A 77 -2.51 -9.10 -6.35
C THR A 77 -2.55 -8.48 -7.74
N LEU A 78 -3.10 -7.27 -7.86
CA LEU A 78 -3.16 -6.56 -9.13
C LEU A 78 -1.77 -6.22 -9.66
N MET A 79 -0.87 -5.78 -8.80
CA MET A 79 0.52 -5.49 -9.20
C MET A 79 1.24 -6.74 -9.67
N GLN A 80 1.04 -7.86 -9.00
CA GLN A 80 1.64 -9.14 -9.39
C GLN A 80 1.11 -9.59 -10.76
N LYS A 81 -0.18 -9.46 -10.97
CA LYS A 81 -0.82 -9.81 -12.24
C LYS A 81 -0.26 -8.95 -13.37
N LYS A 82 -0.18 -7.65 -13.17
CA LYS A 82 0.36 -6.74 -14.18
C LYS A 82 1.84 -6.95 -14.43
N THR A 83 2.60 -7.27 -13.39
CA THR A 83 4.03 -7.61 -13.55
C THR A 83 4.19 -8.83 -14.44
N ALA A 84 3.36 -9.86 -14.25
CA ALA A 84 3.39 -11.04 -15.09
C ALA A 84 3.04 -10.72 -16.55
N GLU A 85 2.11 -9.79 -16.79
CA GLU A 85 1.73 -9.36 -18.14
C GLU A 85 2.79 -8.49 -18.80
N LEU A 86 3.43 -7.60 -18.04
CA LEU A 86 4.36 -6.60 -18.56
C LEU A 86 5.82 -7.02 -18.50
N GLY A 87 6.12 -8.16 -17.88
CA GLY A 87 7.49 -8.63 -17.73
C GLY A 87 8.24 -7.86 -16.64
N HIS A 88 9.39 -7.27 -17.00
CA HIS A 88 10.33 -6.75 -16.00
C HIS A 88 9.97 -5.40 -15.40
N HIS A 89 9.04 -4.66 -15.99
CA HIS A 89 8.82 -3.25 -15.62
C HIS A 89 8.43 -3.04 -14.17
N LEU A 90 7.64 -3.96 -13.59
CA LEU A 90 7.15 -3.84 -12.23
C LEU A 90 7.70 -4.94 -11.31
N GLN A 91 8.71 -5.65 -11.75
CA GLN A 91 9.21 -6.83 -11.03
C GLN A 91 9.63 -6.52 -9.59
N LYS A 92 10.24 -5.36 -9.36
CA LYS A 92 10.68 -4.97 -8.01
C LYS A 92 9.50 -4.84 -7.03
N TYR A 93 8.32 -4.52 -7.53
CA TYR A 93 7.13 -4.38 -6.69
C TYR A 93 6.46 -5.73 -6.40
N ARG A 94 6.73 -6.71 -7.24
CA ARG A 94 6.23 -8.06 -7.06
C ARG A 94 6.89 -8.76 -5.87
N TYR A 95 8.18 -8.61 -5.73
CA TYR A 95 8.94 -9.36 -4.76
C TYR A 95 9.43 -8.56 -3.57
N GLY A 96 9.33 -7.24 -3.64
CA GLY A 96 10.18 -6.77 -2.86
C GLY A 96 10.25 -5.65 -1.93
N ASN A 97 9.27 -4.95 -1.85
CA ASN A 97 9.35 -3.83 -0.94
C ASN A 97 9.37 -4.33 0.51
N LYS A 98 10.31 -3.81 1.27
CA LYS A 98 10.47 -4.16 2.67
C LYS A 98 9.19 -3.88 3.47
N SER A 99 8.49 -2.80 3.16
CA SER A 99 7.23 -2.47 3.81
C SER A 99 6.16 -3.51 3.54
N VAL A 100 6.10 -4.07 2.32
CA VAL A 100 5.16 -5.13 1.98
C VAL A 100 5.45 -6.38 2.81
N GLN A 101 6.73 -6.72 2.97
CA GLN A 101 7.11 -7.85 3.81
C GLN A 101 6.68 -7.65 5.26
N GLN A 102 6.92 -6.47 5.81
CA GLN A 102 6.50 -6.15 7.16
C GLN A 102 4.98 -6.14 7.32
N TYR A 103 4.28 -5.64 6.30
CA TYR A 103 2.83 -5.56 6.32
C TYR A 103 2.18 -6.94 6.40
N LYS A 104 2.78 -7.93 5.77
CA LYS A 104 2.24 -9.29 5.73
C LYS A 104 2.08 -9.91 7.11
N LYS A 105 2.83 -9.49 8.11
CA LYS A 105 2.66 -10.02 9.45
C LYS A 105 1.33 -9.61 10.11
N PHE A 106 0.60 -8.66 9.53
CA PHE A 106 -0.73 -8.26 10.00
C PHE A 106 -1.86 -8.93 9.19
N LEU A 107 -1.53 -9.71 8.20
CA LEU A 107 -2.50 -10.41 7.38
C LEU A 107 -2.86 -11.78 8.01
#